data_c63f8c127dfaa6da9209fb4416072dee
#
_entry.id   c63f8c127dfaa6da9209fb4416072dee
#
_cell.length_a   1.000
_cell.length_b   1.000
_cell.length_c   1.000
_cell.angle_alpha   90.00
_cell.angle_beta   90.00
_cell.angle_gamma   90.00
#
_symmetry.space_group_name_H-M   'P 1'
#
loop_
_entity.id
_entity.type
_entity.pdbx_description
1 polymer ?
#
loop_
_entity_poly.entity_id
_entity_poly.type
_entity_poly.pdbx_seq_one_letter_code
_entity_poly.pdbx_strand_id
1 'polypeptide(L)'
;NVFAGNVTTDKDLRYISGNVLTGKKVSPNGFLGSFDSQLTVIPEGDEIHEMLGWIMPRFNQFSVNRSYFSWLMGKKEYVIDARIKGGERHMIMSNEYDRVFPMDIFPEYLVKAIIAGDIDRMEALGIYEVAPEDFALCEFVCSSKVEVQRIVRAGLDMLRAEMA
;
A
#
# COMPACT_ATOMS: atom_id res chain seq x y z
N ASN A 1 16.02 7.01 -21.98
CA ASN A 1 15.42 7.45 -20.73
C ASN A 1 13.95 7.81 -20.99
N VAL A 2 13.02 7.00 -20.45
CA VAL A 2 11.56 7.15 -20.68
C VAL A 2 11.04 8.48 -20.12
N PHE A 3 11.71 9.05 -19.13
CA PHE A 3 11.31 10.30 -18.48
C PHE A 3 11.80 11.55 -19.20
N ALA A 4 12.85 11.45 -20.02
CA ALA A 4 13.41 12.60 -20.68
C ALA A 4 12.42 13.19 -21.68
N GLY A 5 11.96 14.42 -21.40
CA GLY A 5 10.99 15.16 -22.21
C GLY A 5 9.51 14.84 -21.97
N ASN A 6 9.19 13.84 -21.14
CA ASN A 6 7.82 13.46 -20.81
C ASN A 6 7.33 14.02 -19.46
N VAL A 7 8.24 14.51 -18.64
CA VAL A 7 7.93 15.15 -17.36
C VAL A 7 8.00 16.67 -17.53
N THR A 8 6.89 17.35 -17.30
CA THR A 8 6.71 18.80 -17.53
C THR A 8 6.57 19.62 -16.25
N THR A 9 6.93 19.05 -15.08
CA THR A 9 6.78 19.70 -13.79
C THR A 9 8.13 19.82 -13.08
N ASP A 10 8.32 20.93 -12.34
CA ASP A 10 9.49 21.16 -11.49
C ASP A 10 9.33 20.57 -10.07
N LYS A 11 8.24 19.86 -9.81
CA LYS A 11 7.98 19.22 -8.51
C LYS A 11 8.83 17.97 -8.32
N ASP A 12 9.15 17.68 -7.06
CA ASP A 12 9.73 16.39 -6.71
C ASP A 12 8.76 15.25 -7.00
N LEU A 13 9.22 14.27 -7.75
CA LEU A 13 8.41 13.17 -8.25
C LEU A 13 8.92 11.83 -7.74
N ARG A 14 7.98 10.99 -7.37
CA ARG A 14 8.20 9.57 -7.09
C ARG A 14 7.98 8.76 -8.37
N TYR A 15 9.02 8.07 -8.78
CA TYR A 15 9.01 7.14 -9.91
C TYR A 15 8.78 5.73 -9.40
N ILE A 16 7.80 5.04 -9.97
CA ILE A 16 7.37 3.71 -9.55
C ILE A 16 7.41 2.77 -10.75
N SER A 17 8.19 1.70 -10.66
CA SER A 17 8.13 0.58 -11.58
C SER A 17 6.90 -0.25 -11.23
N GLY A 18 5.93 -0.33 -12.14
CA GLY A 18 4.61 -0.89 -11.90
C GLY A 18 3.56 0.17 -11.53
N ASN A 19 2.53 -0.26 -10.81
CA ASN A 19 1.43 0.59 -10.36
C ASN A 19 1.63 1.12 -8.93
N VAL A 20 0.72 1.98 -8.44
CA VAL A 20 0.82 2.57 -7.10
C VAL A 20 0.56 1.58 -5.95
N LEU A 21 -0.05 0.43 -6.21
CA LEU A 21 -0.43 -0.54 -5.19
C LEU A 21 0.65 -1.60 -4.95
N THR A 22 1.29 -2.09 -6.02
CA THR A 22 2.26 -3.20 -5.96
C THR A 22 3.64 -2.83 -6.47
N GLY A 23 3.79 -1.65 -7.07
CA GLY A 23 5.03 -1.22 -7.69
C GLY A 23 6.13 -0.84 -6.69
N LYS A 24 7.34 -0.75 -7.20
CA LYS A 24 8.54 -0.41 -6.42
C LYS A 24 9.06 0.97 -6.79
N LYS A 25 9.44 1.76 -5.79
CA LYS A 25 10.12 3.05 -6.02
C LYS A 25 11.44 2.81 -6.74
N VAL A 26 11.66 3.53 -7.82
CA VAL A 26 12.91 3.50 -8.60
C VAL A 26 13.51 4.89 -8.72
N SER A 27 14.82 4.94 -8.95
CA SER A 27 15.51 6.19 -9.25
C SER A 27 15.09 6.73 -10.64
N PRO A 28 15.11 8.06 -10.86
CA PRO A 28 14.86 8.65 -12.19
C PRO A 28 15.77 8.09 -13.31
N ASN A 29 16.95 7.63 -12.94
CA ASN A 29 17.93 7.00 -13.84
C ASN A 29 17.95 5.45 -13.73
N GLY A 30 17.00 4.89 -12.98
CA GLY A 30 16.87 3.45 -12.78
C GLY A 30 16.25 2.72 -13.96
N PHE A 31 16.09 1.43 -13.80
CA PHE A 31 15.49 0.54 -14.79
C PHE A 31 14.09 0.11 -14.34
N LEU A 32 13.22 -0.12 -15.31
CA LEU A 32 11.96 -0.78 -15.10
C LEU A 32 12.20 -2.25 -14.71
N GLY A 33 11.41 -2.80 -13.80
CA GLY A 33 11.48 -4.22 -13.47
C GLY A 33 11.19 -5.10 -14.69
N SER A 34 11.83 -6.28 -14.77
CA SER A 34 11.76 -7.15 -15.94
C SER A 34 10.34 -7.60 -16.30
N PHE A 35 9.45 -7.66 -15.32
CA PHE A 35 8.07 -8.07 -15.50
C PHE A 35 7.08 -6.88 -15.42
N ASP A 36 7.58 -5.66 -15.20
CA ASP A 36 6.75 -4.48 -15.12
C ASP A 36 6.49 -3.92 -16.53
N SER A 37 5.23 -3.83 -16.91
CA SER A 37 4.79 -3.23 -18.18
C SER A 37 4.33 -1.78 -18.03
N GLN A 38 4.31 -1.26 -16.82
CA GLN A 38 3.80 0.06 -16.47
C GLN A 38 4.83 0.86 -15.68
N LEU A 39 4.83 2.15 -15.93
CA LEU A 39 5.58 3.13 -15.17
C LEU A 39 4.61 4.17 -14.63
N THR A 40 4.65 4.38 -13.33
CA THR A 40 3.79 5.36 -12.66
C THR A 40 4.63 6.48 -12.06
N VAL A 41 4.18 7.71 -12.22
CA VAL A 41 4.83 8.90 -11.65
C VAL A 41 3.80 9.69 -10.85
N ILE A 42 4.11 9.96 -9.59
CA ILE A 42 3.25 10.76 -8.70
C ILE A 42 4.10 11.82 -7.99
N PRO A 43 3.51 12.95 -7.55
CA PRO A 43 4.22 13.91 -6.72
C PRO A 43 4.66 13.30 -5.39
N GLU A 44 5.86 13.60 -4.93
CA GLU A 44 6.35 13.20 -3.59
C GLU A 44 5.55 13.89 -2.49
N GLY A 45 5.25 15.18 -2.67
CA GLY A 45 4.38 15.95 -1.79
C GLY A 45 5.08 16.55 -0.56
N ASP A 46 6.40 16.47 -0.48
CA ASP A 46 7.19 16.95 0.67
C ASP A 46 7.11 18.48 0.86
N GLU A 47 6.79 19.22 -0.19
CA GLU A 47 6.59 20.67 -0.18
C GLU A 47 5.31 21.14 0.54
N ILE A 48 4.38 20.22 0.84
CA ILE A 48 3.08 20.56 1.41
C ILE A 48 3.13 20.37 2.92
N HIS A 49 3.27 21.45 3.66
CA HIS A 49 3.18 21.47 5.10
C HIS A 49 1.73 21.61 5.56
N GLU A 50 1.21 20.61 6.26
CA GLU A 50 -0.14 20.61 6.78
C GLU A 50 -0.13 20.72 8.31
N MET A 51 -0.57 21.87 8.82
CA MET A 51 -0.77 22.04 10.26
C MET A 51 -2.08 21.34 10.66
N LEU A 52 -2.03 20.43 11.63
CA LEU A 52 -3.16 19.62 12.11
C LEU A 52 -3.89 18.85 10.99
N GLY A 53 -3.17 18.44 9.96
CA GLY A 53 -3.72 17.87 8.74
C GLY A 53 -4.58 16.62 8.92
N TRP A 54 -4.41 15.87 10.00
CA TRP A 54 -5.20 14.68 10.35
C TRP A 54 -6.56 14.99 11.01
N ILE A 55 -6.78 16.22 11.51
CA ILE A 55 -8.04 16.67 12.11
C ILE A 55 -8.89 17.45 11.09
N MET A 56 -8.27 18.05 10.08
CA MET A 56 -8.98 18.96 9.17
C MET A 56 -10.07 18.25 8.37
N PRO A 57 -11.26 18.87 8.25
CA PRO A 57 -12.32 18.40 7.37
C PRO A 57 -11.90 18.60 5.91
N ARG A 58 -11.30 17.60 5.29
CA ARG A 58 -10.76 17.69 3.95
C ARG A 58 -11.83 17.41 2.91
N PHE A 59 -12.05 18.36 2.02
CA PHE A 59 -13.01 18.23 0.92
C PHE A 59 -12.36 17.72 -0.38
N ASN A 60 -11.03 17.70 -0.44
CA ASN A 60 -10.25 17.39 -1.64
C ASN A 60 -9.41 16.11 -1.53
N GLN A 61 -9.59 15.34 -0.47
CA GLN A 61 -8.88 14.09 -0.28
C GLN A 61 -9.83 12.90 -0.25
N PHE A 62 -9.40 11.80 -0.89
CA PHE A 62 -10.10 10.54 -0.83
C PHE A 62 -10.02 9.92 0.57
N SER A 63 -11.11 9.33 1.04
CA SER A 63 -11.16 8.61 2.30
C SER A 63 -12.06 7.38 2.16
N VAL A 64 -11.47 6.19 2.31
CA VAL A 64 -12.21 4.91 2.27
C VAL A 64 -13.25 4.85 3.39
N ASN A 65 -12.87 5.27 4.59
CA ASN A 65 -13.72 5.22 5.79
C ASN A 65 -14.59 6.47 5.98
N ARG A 66 -14.69 7.33 4.96
CA ARG A 66 -15.43 8.59 5.01
C ARG A 66 -15.04 9.51 6.19
N SER A 67 -13.77 9.42 6.62
CA SER A 67 -13.23 10.28 7.68
C SER A 67 -13.14 11.75 7.27
N TYR A 68 -13.12 12.03 5.97
CA TYR A 68 -13.14 13.39 5.41
C TYR A 68 -14.47 13.65 4.72
N PHE A 69 -14.89 14.91 4.67
CA PHE A 69 -16.17 15.31 4.07
C PHE A 69 -16.18 15.30 2.53
N SER A 70 -15.12 14.85 1.89
CA SER A 70 -15.03 14.76 0.43
C SER A 70 -16.15 13.92 -0.22
N TRP A 71 -16.68 12.96 0.51
CA TRP A 71 -17.79 12.10 0.05
C TRP A 71 -19.10 12.88 -0.16
N LEU A 72 -19.27 14.05 0.47
CA LEU A 72 -20.43 14.93 0.29
C LEU A 72 -20.38 15.69 -1.07
N MET A 73 -19.21 15.78 -1.69
CA MET A 73 -18.99 16.61 -2.87
C MET A 73 -19.30 15.92 -4.21
N GLY A 74 -19.84 14.70 -4.19
CA GLY A 74 -20.11 13.90 -5.38
C GLY A 74 -18.85 13.33 -6.04
N LYS A 75 -18.93 12.98 -7.33
CA LYS A 75 -17.77 12.48 -8.09
C LYS A 75 -16.73 13.60 -8.25
N LYS A 76 -15.53 13.36 -7.79
CA LYS A 76 -14.42 14.30 -7.86
C LYS A 76 -13.14 13.56 -8.24
N GLU A 77 -12.31 14.22 -9.02
CA GLU A 77 -10.93 13.77 -9.23
C GLU A 77 -10.06 14.21 -8.05
N TYR A 78 -9.21 13.32 -7.59
CA TYR A 78 -8.30 13.58 -6.48
C TYR A 78 -6.87 13.60 -7.01
N VAL A 79 -6.11 14.62 -6.62
CA VAL A 79 -4.66 14.63 -6.86
C VAL A 79 -4.00 13.80 -5.77
N ILE A 80 -3.50 12.64 -6.16
CA ILE A 80 -2.81 11.71 -5.26
C ILE A 80 -1.33 12.10 -5.21
N ASP A 81 -0.76 12.11 -4.02
CA ASP A 81 0.67 12.25 -3.76
C ASP A 81 1.20 11.02 -2.97
N ALA A 82 2.52 10.95 -2.80
CA ALA A 82 3.17 9.82 -2.14
C ALA A 82 3.17 9.86 -0.62
N ARG A 83 2.55 10.87 0.01
CA ARG A 83 2.52 11.00 1.46
C ARG A 83 1.55 10.02 2.11
N ILE A 84 1.95 9.47 3.23
CA ILE A 84 1.04 8.70 4.09
C ILE A 84 0.04 9.65 4.74
N LYS A 85 -1.25 9.40 4.51
CA LYS A 85 -2.34 10.20 5.09
C LYS A 85 -2.83 9.54 6.38
N GLY A 86 -2.08 9.69 7.44
CA GLY A 86 -2.34 9.11 8.74
C GLY A 86 -1.04 8.75 9.46
N GLY A 87 -1.14 8.15 10.65
CA GLY A 87 0.01 7.64 11.41
C GLY A 87 0.11 6.12 11.29
N GLU A 88 1.32 5.62 11.19
CA GLU A 88 1.59 4.19 11.33
C GLU A 88 1.26 3.74 12.75
N ARG A 89 0.54 2.64 12.89
CA ARG A 89 0.09 2.08 14.16
C ARG A 89 0.24 0.58 14.15
N HIS A 90 0.15 -0.03 15.33
CA HIS A 90 0.03 -1.47 15.42
C HIS A 90 -1.25 -1.96 14.72
N MET A 91 -1.14 -3.08 14.02
CA MET A 91 -2.28 -3.70 13.36
C MET A 91 -3.37 -4.06 14.36
N ILE A 92 -4.59 -3.65 14.07
CA ILE A 92 -5.80 -4.03 14.80
C ILE A 92 -6.65 -4.98 13.95
N MET A 93 -7.47 -5.82 14.62
CA MET A 93 -8.44 -6.70 13.97
C MET A 93 -9.72 -5.89 13.73
N SER A 94 -9.87 -5.33 12.54
CA SER A 94 -10.96 -4.41 12.20
C SER A 94 -11.92 -4.98 11.14
N ASN A 95 -11.64 -6.16 10.62
CA ASN A 95 -12.32 -6.81 9.50
C ASN A 95 -12.32 -5.93 8.21
N GLU A 96 -11.36 -5.00 8.11
CA GLU A 96 -11.24 -4.16 6.92
C GLU A 96 -10.69 -4.96 5.74
N TYR A 97 -9.79 -5.90 6.00
CA TYR A 97 -9.14 -6.70 4.97
C TYR A 97 -10.11 -7.70 4.32
N ASP A 98 -11.00 -8.30 5.10
CA ASP A 98 -11.98 -9.27 4.58
C ASP A 98 -12.92 -8.69 3.51
N ARG A 99 -13.07 -7.36 3.50
CA ARG A 99 -13.92 -6.66 2.53
C ARG A 99 -13.29 -6.50 1.15
N VAL A 100 -11.98 -6.61 1.06
CA VAL A 100 -11.22 -6.30 -0.15
C VAL A 100 -10.28 -7.42 -0.58
N PHE A 101 -10.07 -8.42 0.28
CA PHE A 101 -9.22 -9.55 -0.04
C PHE A 101 -9.85 -10.43 -1.10
N PRO A 102 -9.13 -10.83 -2.16
CA PRO A 102 -9.74 -11.48 -3.33
C PRO A 102 -9.97 -12.98 -3.18
N MET A 103 -9.62 -13.58 -2.04
CA MET A 103 -9.68 -15.01 -1.80
C MET A 103 -10.43 -15.34 -0.51
N ASP A 104 -10.89 -16.59 -0.39
CA ASP A 104 -11.58 -17.11 0.81
C ASP A 104 -10.57 -17.59 1.86
N ILE A 105 -9.79 -16.64 2.36
CA ILE A 105 -8.78 -16.80 3.43
C ILE A 105 -9.05 -15.73 4.49
N PHE A 106 -8.63 -15.95 5.72
CA PHE A 106 -8.72 -14.97 6.79
C PHE A 106 -7.47 -14.07 6.82
N PRO A 107 -7.44 -12.94 6.07
CA PRO A 107 -6.22 -12.17 5.85
C PRO A 107 -5.68 -11.53 7.13
N GLU A 108 -6.54 -11.03 8.02
CA GLU A 108 -6.10 -10.41 9.27
C GLU A 108 -5.46 -11.43 10.23
N TYR A 109 -6.02 -12.64 10.30
CA TYR A 109 -5.46 -13.72 11.12
C TYR A 109 -4.13 -14.20 10.55
N LEU A 110 -4.03 -14.35 9.23
CA LEU A 110 -2.79 -14.74 8.57
C LEU A 110 -1.67 -13.72 8.83
N VAL A 111 -1.93 -12.43 8.63
CA VAL A 111 -0.95 -11.37 8.91
C VAL A 111 -0.53 -11.38 10.39
N LYS A 112 -1.47 -11.63 11.33
CA LYS A 112 -1.14 -11.76 12.75
C LYS A 112 -0.27 -12.97 13.06
N ALA A 113 -0.52 -14.12 12.42
CA ALA A 113 0.32 -15.32 12.55
C ALA A 113 1.75 -15.04 12.06
N ILE A 114 1.90 -14.34 10.93
CA ILE A 114 3.20 -13.93 10.39
C ILE A 114 3.94 -13.00 11.37
N ILE A 115 3.27 -11.98 11.89
CA ILE A 115 3.86 -11.06 12.87
C ILE A 115 4.30 -11.80 14.15
N ALA A 116 3.55 -12.83 14.56
CA ALA A 116 3.88 -13.65 15.71
C ALA A 116 5.00 -14.67 15.44
N GLY A 117 5.36 -14.93 14.17
CA GLY A 117 6.31 -15.96 13.78
C GLY A 117 5.77 -17.39 14.00
N ASP A 118 4.45 -17.57 14.02
CA ASP A 118 3.78 -18.86 14.26
C ASP A 118 3.60 -19.60 12.94
N ILE A 119 4.58 -20.43 12.60
CA ILE A 119 4.64 -21.18 11.34
C ILE A 119 3.46 -22.11 11.17
N ASP A 120 3.11 -22.88 12.20
CA ASP A 120 1.99 -23.82 12.14
C ASP A 120 0.68 -23.11 11.81
N ARG A 121 0.47 -21.93 12.39
CA ARG A 121 -0.70 -21.10 12.07
C ARG A 121 -0.64 -20.46 10.69
N MET A 122 0.53 -20.05 10.23
CA MET A 122 0.67 -19.54 8.86
C MET A 122 0.23 -20.60 7.86
N GLU A 123 0.68 -21.84 8.03
CA GLU A 123 0.30 -22.97 7.17
C GLU A 123 -1.19 -23.27 7.26
N ALA A 124 -1.72 -23.38 8.47
CA ALA A 124 -3.16 -23.64 8.69
C ALA A 124 -4.08 -22.54 8.11
N LEU A 125 -3.58 -21.31 8.00
CA LEU A 125 -4.30 -20.16 7.44
C LEU A 125 -4.05 -19.93 5.95
N GLY A 126 -3.29 -20.81 5.28
CA GLY A 126 -3.15 -20.80 3.83
C GLY A 126 -2.08 -19.88 3.28
N ILE A 127 -0.95 -19.70 3.99
CA ILE A 127 0.15 -18.82 3.51
C ILE A 127 0.73 -19.26 2.16
N TYR A 128 0.64 -20.53 1.80
CA TYR A 128 1.13 -21.04 0.52
C TYR A 128 0.22 -20.68 -0.67
N GLU A 129 -0.98 -20.21 -0.40
CA GLU A 129 -1.97 -19.87 -1.43
C GLU A 129 -1.90 -18.39 -1.83
N VAL A 130 -1.11 -17.58 -1.11
CA VAL A 130 -1.09 -16.12 -1.25
C VAL A 130 0.24 -15.60 -1.76
N ALA A 131 0.18 -14.50 -2.48
CA ALA A 131 1.32 -13.67 -2.83
C ALA A 131 1.21 -12.30 -2.12
N PRO A 132 2.33 -11.58 -1.90
CA PRO A 132 2.28 -10.25 -1.29
C PRO A 132 1.35 -9.28 -2.03
N GLU A 133 1.27 -9.39 -3.35
CA GLU A 133 0.46 -8.56 -4.23
C GLU A 133 -1.05 -8.70 -3.97
N ASP A 134 -1.52 -9.85 -3.48
CA ASP A 134 -2.92 -10.09 -3.12
C ASP A 134 -3.36 -9.20 -1.95
N PHE A 135 -2.41 -8.79 -1.10
CA PHE A 135 -2.63 -7.89 0.03
C PHE A 135 -2.55 -6.39 -0.32
N ALA A 136 -2.37 -6.04 -1.59
CA ALA A 136 -2.23 -4.65 -2.00
C ALA A 136 -3.46 -3.80 -1.63
N LEU A 137 -4.68 -4.33 -1.82
CA LEU A 137 -5.91 -3.66 -1.41
C LEU A 137 -6.07 -3.62 0.11
N CYS A 138 -5.62 -4.65 0.83
CA CYS A 138 -5.61 -4.66 2.29
C CYS A 138 -4.73 -3.53 2.84
N GLU A 139 -3.55 -3.35 2.27
CA GLU A 139 -2.63 -2.26 2.62
C GLU A 139 -3.25 -0.88 2.32
N PHE A 140 -3.94 -0.74 1.19
CA PHE A 140 -4.63 0.49 0.81
C PHE A 140 -5.74 0.89 1.79
N VAL A 141 -6.58 -0.06 2.23
CA VAL A 141 -7.69 0.23 3.16
C VAL A 141 -7.25 0.29 4.62
N CYS A 142 -6.06 -0.21 4.94
CA CYS A 142 -5.57 -0.34 6.31
C CYS A 142 -5.60 0.99 7.07
N SER A 143 -6.42 1.06 8.11
CA SER A 143 -6.51 2.23 8.98
C SER A 143 -5.25 2.43 9.83
N SER A 144 -4.51 1.35 10.12
CA SER A 144 -3.26 1.36 10.87
C SER A 144 -2.03 1.68 10.02
N LYS A 145 -2.16 1.78 8.70
CA LYS A 145 -1.06 2.04 7.75
C LYS A 145 0.11 1.07 7.85
N VAL A 146 -0.22 -0.21 8.02
CA VAL A 146 0.74 -1.30 8.12
C VAL A 146 1.19 -1.71 6.71
N GLU A 147 2.49 -1.92 6.51
CA GLU A 147 3.06 -2.45 5.25
C GLU A 147 2.80 -3.96 5.14
N VAL A 148 1.58 -4.32 4.78
CA VAL A 148 1.09 -5.71 4.81
C VAL A 148 1.82 -6.57 3.79
N GLN A 149 2.06 -6.05 2.59
CA GLN A 149 2.79 -6.79 1.55
C GLN A 149 4.20 -7.17 2.00
N ARG A 150 4.89 -6.26 2.71
CA ARG A 150 6.21 -6.53 3.27
C ARG A 150 6.17 -7.62 4.34
N ILE A 151 5.15 -7.60 5.21
CA ILE A 151 4.96 -8.63 6.24
C ILE A 151 4.73 -9.99 5.59
N VAL A 152 3.86 -10.08 4.59
CA VAL A 152 3.59 -11.34 3.87
C VAL A 152 4.84 -11.85 3.18
N ARG A 153 5.62 -10.98 2.55
CA ARG A 153 6.91 -11.36 1.96
C ARG A 153 7.86 -11.95 3.00
N ALA A 154 7.99 -11.30 4.15
CA ALA A 154 8.83 -11.81 5.24
C ALA A 154 8.35 -13.17 5.76
N GLY A 155 7.04 -13.40 5.85
CA GLY A 155 6.45 -14.69 6.22
C GLY A 155 6.81 -15.80 5.22
N LEU A 156 6.68 -15.54 3.93
CA LEU A 156 7.06 -16.49 2.88
C LEU A 156 8.56 -16.79 2.89
N ASP A 157 9.40 -15.80 3.14
CA ASP A 157 10.85 -15.97 3.23
C ASP A 157 11.24 -16.76 4.50
N MET A 158 10.52 -16.56 5.63
CA MET A 158 10.69 -17.32 6.85
C MET A 158 10.38 -18.83 6.63
N LEU A 159 9.25 -19.13 5.99
CA LEU A 159 8.89 -20.50 5.64
C LEU A 159 9.93 -21.16 4.72
N ARG A 160 10.38 -20.43 3.73
CA ARG A 160 11.41 -20.94 2.81
C ARG A 160 12.71 -21.28 3.55
N ALA A 161 13.08 -20.46 4.55
CA ALA A 161 14.27 -20.72 5.34
C ALA A 161 14.11 -21.93 6.29
N GLU A 162 12.89 -22.16 6.80
CA GLU A 162 12.59 -23.33 7.64
C GLU A 162 12.60 -24.66 6.86
N MET A 163 12.22 -24.59 5.57
CA MET A 163 12.15 -25.78 4.69
C MET A 163 13.48 -26.09 3.98
N ALA A 164 14.50 -25.24 4.07
CA ALA A 164 15.80 -25.40 3.43
C ALA A 164 16.77 -26.20 4.27
#